data_3d4c5040a2ba5538175bfc4f5db3e31b
#
_entry.id   3d4c5040a2ba5538175bfc4f5db3e31b
#
_cell.length_a   1.000
_cell.length_b   1.000
_cell.length_c   1.000
_cell.angle_alpha   90.00
_cell.angle_beta   90.00
_cell.angle_gamma   90.00
#
_symmetry.space_group_name_H-M   'P 1'
#
loop_
_entity.id
_entity.type
_entity.pdbx_description
1 polymer ?
#
loop_
_entity_poly.entity_id
_entity_poly.type
_entity_poly.pdbx_seq_one_letter_code
_entity_poly.pdbx_strand_id
1 'polypeptide(L)'
;MKQSRLLLASFLVVLISACASSTPNSSIDATPNEVTLLAYDAFTPQEGIFDAFTTATGAKVKVVTGGDSGVLISKAILTAGTPEGDVLWGLDNTLLSRAQKAELLTSYEPVDTGDICVNYDKQWFASRNIAPPTALEDLALPAYKNLLVVQDPVASSPGLGFLLGTIAHFGVDNWQNYWKSLKENGVHVSPDWTSAYTIDFSGSSGKGKYPLVVSYGSSPPAEVLYAEKPIDTPPTAVIESTCFRQTEYVGALRGTRNPKLAAQLISYLQDVPFQESMPLSLFVFPVNKKAALPDLFTKFAVAPKNPLTLDPTDIEKNRDAWLNSWREIIL
;
A
#
# COMPACT_ATOMS: atom_id res chain seq x y z
N MET A 1 -92.79 -7.49 -11.98
CA MET A 1 -93.48 -7.45 -13.32
C MET A 1 -92.44 -7.25 -14.40
N LYS A 2 -92.55 -8.11 -15.46
CA LYS A 2 -91.91 -8.09 -16.78
C LYS A 2 -90.38 -8.36 -16.80
N GLN A 3 -90.06 -9.49 -17.06
CA GLN A 3 -89.44 -10.30 -18.10
C GLN A 3 -89.05 -9.55 -19.39
N SER A 4 -87.84 -9.73 -19.87
CA SER A 4 -87.60 -10.01 -21.30
C SER A 4 -86.24 -10.67 -21.47
N ARG A 5 -86.27 -11.81 -22.16
CA ARG A 5 -85.19 -12.65 -22.69
C ARG A 5 -84.70 -12.03 -23.99
N LEU A 6 -83.42 -12.26 -24.38
CA LEU A 6 -82.98 -12.62 -25.73
C LEU A 6 -81.45 -12.84 -25.76
N LEU A 7 -81.12 -14.04 -26.00
CA LEU A 7 -80.59 -14.74 -27.16
C LEU A 7 -79.07 -14.68 -27.40
N LEU A 8 -78.49 -15.88 -27.35
CA LEU A 8 -77.14 -16.27 -27.75
C LEU A 8 -76.81 -15.84 -29.22
N ALA A 9 -75.57 -15.45 -29.43
CA ALA A 9 -74.86 -15.66 -30.66
C ALA A 9 -73.41 -16.06 -30.39
N SER A 10 -73.12 -17.33 -30.60
CA SER A 10 -71.75 -17.91 -30.54
C SER A 10 -70.97 -17.46 -31.75
N PHE A 11 -69.86 -16.75 -31.53
CA PHE A 11 -68.82 -16.53 -32.55
C PHE A 11 -67.60 -17.35 -32.18
N LEU A 12 -67.31 -18.41 -32.95
CA LEU A 12 -66.16 -19.25 -32.87
C LEU A 12 -65.00 -18.55 -33.57
N VAL A 13 -64.07 -18.00 -32.80
CA VAL A 13 -62.83 -17.41 -33.35
C VAL A 13 -61.74 -18.48 -33.25
N VAL A 14 -61.30 -18.98 -34.40
CA VAL A 14 -60.14 -19.87 -34.55
C VAL A 14 -58.90 -19.02 -34.40
N LEU A 15 -58.19 -19.19 -33.25
CA LEU A 15 -56.86 -18.62 -33.00
C LEU A 15 -55.82 -19.53 -33.66
N ILE A 16 -55.21 -19.04 -34.76
CA ILE A 16 -54.03 -19.59 -35.36
C ILE A 16 -52.83 -19.21 -34.44
N SER A 17 -52.30 -20.18 -33.68
CA SER A 17 -51.04 -20.00 -32.92
C SER A 17 -49.88 -19.99 -33.92
N ALA A 18 -49.35 -18.81 -34.22
CA ALA A 18 -48.04 -18.67 -34.84
C ALA A 18 -46.97 -18.91 -33.76
N CYS A 19 -46.28 -20.05 -33.82
CA CYS A 19 -45.04 -20.27 -33.08
C CYS A 19 -43.97 -19.32 -33.60
N ALA A 20 -43.81 -18.19 -32.95
CA ALA A 20 -42.60 -17.36 -33.10
C ALA A 20 -41.48 -18.06 -32.29
N SER A 21 -40.54 -18.70 -32.97
CA SER A 21 -39.28 -19.14 -32.43
C SER A 21 -38.47 -17.92 -31.96
N SER A 22 -38.54 -17.65 -30.68
CA SER A 22 -37.61 -16.69 -30.05
C SER A 22 -36.20 -17.32 -30.04
N THR A 23 -35.37 -16.91 -30.98
CA THR A 23 -33.93 -17.07 -30.89
C THR A 23 -33.49 -16.50 -29.53
N PRO A 24 -32.71 -17.23 -28.72
CA PRO A 24 -32.12 -16.63 -27.54
C PRO A 24 -31.20 -15.50 -28.00
N ASN A 25 -31.58 -14.25 -27.70
CA ASN A 25 -30.69 -13.11 -27.82
C ASN A 25 -29.55 -13.41 -26.84
N SER A 26 -28.40 -13.85 -27.35
CA SER A 26 -27.18 -13.88 -26.58
C SER A 26 -26.91 -12.42 -26.19
N SER A 27 -27.25 -12.07 -24.96
CA SER A 27 -26.72 -10.86 -24.34
C SER A 27 -25.20 -10.94 -24.49
N ILE A 28 -24.66 -10.15 -25.39
CA ILE A 28 -23.24 -9.81 -25.38
C ILE A 28 -23.07 -9.17 -24.02
N ASP A 29 -22.48 -9.87 -23.06
CA ASP A 29 -22.03 -9.27 -21.81
C ASP A 29 -21.13 -8.11 -22.21
N ALA A 30 -21.67 -6.89 -22.08
CA ALA A 30 -20.89 -5.68 -22.33
C ALA A 30 -19.68 -5.75 -21.43
N THR A 31 -18.48 -5.77 -21.99
CA THR A 31 -17.23 -5.73 -21.23
C THR A 31 -17.33 -4.53 -20.29
N PRO A 32 -17.14 -4.71 -18.98
CA PRO A 32 -17.18 -3.58 -18.06
C PRO A 32 -16.22 -2.49 -18.54
N ASN A 33 -16.70 -1.24 -18.57
CA ASN A 33 -15.89 -0.11 -19.06
C ASN A 33 -14.87 0.40 -18.03
N GLU A 34 -14.86 -0.19 -16.82
CA GLU A 34 -14.02 0.26 -15.71
C GLU A 34 -13.59 -0.92 -14.84
N VAL A 35 -12.35 -0.85 -14.35
CA VAL A 35 -11.82 -1.71 -13.29
C VAL A 35 -11.28 -0.80 -12.17
N THR A 36 -11.72 -1.05 -10.94
CA THR A 36 -11.34 -0.21 -9.78
C THR A 36 -10.16 -0.80 -9.04
N LEU A 37 -9.07 -0.02 -8.94
CA LEU A 37 -7.89 -0.30 -8.15
C LEU A 37 -7.97 0.45 -6.81
N LEU A 38 -8.11 -0.27 -5.70
CA LEU A 38 -7.98 0.29 -4.36
C LEU A 38 -6.51 0.38 -3.99
N ALA A 39 -6.06 1.54 -3.50
CA ALA A 39 -4.67 1.78 -3.13
C ALA A 39 -4.56 2.68 -1.89
N TYR A 40 -3.38 2.76 -1.28
CA TYR A 40 -3.09 3.71 -0.21
C TYR A 40 -2.95 5.14 -0.74
N ASP A 41 -3.06 6.14 0.15
CA ASP A 41 -3.13 7.57 -0.24
C ASP A 41 -1.86 8.07 -0.95
N ALA A 42 -0.70 7.50 -0.64
CA ALA A 42 0.57 7.85 -1.29
C ALA A 42 0.79 7.14 -2.65
N PHE A 43 -0.19 6.40 -3.16
CA PHE A 43 -0.12 5.76 -4.48
C PHE A 43 -0.31 6.81 -5.58
N THR A 44 0.80 7.25 -6.17
CA THR A 44 0.86 8.29 -7.20
C THR A 44 1.53 7.77 -8.48
N PRO A 45 0.85 6.88 -9.24
CA PRO A 45 1.42 6.33 -10.46
C PRO A 45 1.65 7.42 -11.51
N GLN A 46 2.59 7.19 -12.44
CA GLN A 46 2.87 8.11 -13.53
C GLN A 46 1.59 8.39 -14.35
N GLU A 47 1.39 9.64 -14.73
CA GLU A 47 0.27 10.05 -15.60
C GLU A 47 0.29 9.27 -16.93
N GLY A 48 -0.88 8.82 -17.39
CA GLY A 48 -1.03 8.04 -18.63
C GLY A 48 -0.54 6.59 -18.55
N ILE A 49 -0.01 6.13 -17.40
CA ILE A 49 0.53 4.76 -17.28
C ILE A 49 -0.50 3.67 -17.58
N PHE A 50 -1.79 3.94 -17.40
CA PHE A 50 -2.86 2.99 -17.69
C PHE A 50 -3.43 3.08 -19.11
N ASP A 51 -2.94 3.96 -19.99
CA ASP A 51 -3.48 4.15 -21.34
C ASP A 51 -3.30 2.92 -22.22
N ALA A 52 -2.17 2.23 -22.09
CA ALA A 52 -1.92 0.97 -22.80
C ALA A 52 -2.89 -0.15 -22.35
N PHE A 53 -3.18 -0.23 -21.05
CA PHE A 53 -4.19 -1.15 -20.53
C PHE A 53 -5.58 -0.84 -21.10
N THR A 54 -5.97 0.43 -21.10
CA THR A 54 -7.25 0.88 -21.65
C THR A 54 -7.35 0.56 -23.13
N THR A 55 -6.28 0.79 -23.90
CA THR A 55 -6.23 0.46 -25.34
C THR A 55 -6.39 -1.05 -25.58
N ALA A 56 -5.74 -1.88 -24.78
CA ALA A 56 -5.76 -3.33 -24.94
C ALA A 56 -7.09 -3.99 -24.50
N THR A 57 -7.77 -3.42 -23.49
CA THR A 57 -8.94 -4.05 -22.86
C THR A 57 -10.25 -3.34 -23.16
N GLY A 58 -10.21 -2.07 -23.57
CA GLY A 58 -11.38 -1.19 -23.67
C GLY A 58 -11.86 -0.65 -22.31
N ALA A 59 -11.23 -1.02 -21.20
CA ALA A 59 -11.63 -0.62 -19.85
C ALA A 59 -10.67 0.39 -19.24
N LYS A 60 -11.21 1.39 -18.53
CA LYS A 60 -10.44 2.39 -17.79
C LYS A 60 -10.07 1.85 -16.39
N VAL A 61 -8.88 2.19 -15.92
CA VAL A 61 -8.50 1.97 -14.53
C VAL A 61 -8.93 3.19 -13.71
N LYS A 62 -9.76 2.93 -12.68
CA LYS A 62 -10.13 3.92 -11.68
C LYS A 62 -9.37 3.65 -10.40
N VAL A 63 -8.46 4.55 -10.03
CA VAL A 63 -7.76 4.48 -8.75
C VAL A 63 -8.62 5.13 -7.67
N VAL A 64 -8.81 4.40 -6.56
CA VAL A 64 -9.50 4.89 -5.35
C VAL A 64 -8.57 4.70 -4.17
N THR A 65 -8.21 5.80 -3.52
CA THR A 65 -7.33 5.77 -2.35
C THR A 65 -8.13 5.78 -1.04
N GLY A 66 -7.55 5.23 0.02
CA GLY A 66 -8.33 5.00 1.23
C GLY A 66 -7.57 5.01 2.56
N GLY A 67 -6.63 5.92 2.76
CA GLY A 67 -5.74 5.99 3.92
C GLY A 67 -4.42 5.26 3.70
N ASP A 68 -3.60 5.16 4.73
CA ASP A 68 -2.39 4.33 4.69
C ASP A 68 -2.76 2.83 4.71
N SER A 69 -1.82 1.94 4.37
CA SER A 69 -2.09 0.51 4.11
C SER A 69 -2.85 -0.20 5.23
N GLY A 70 -2.56 0.07 6.50
CA GLY A 70 -3.27 -0.52 7.63
C GLY A 70 -4.75 -0.13 7.69
N VAL A 71 -5.07 1.13 7.34
CA VAL A 71 -6.44 1.65 7.24
C VAL A 71 -7.14 1.07 6.02
N LEU A 72 -6.49 1.08 4.87
CA LEU A 72 -7.00 0.53 3.61
C LEU A 72 -7.42 -0.94 3.76
N ILE A 73 -6.51 -1.78 4.28
CA ILE A 73 -6.77 -3.21 4.50
C ILE A 73 -7.90 -3.42 5.51
N SER A 74 -7.98 -2.60 6.57
CA SER A 74 -9.06 -2.67 7.55
C SER A 74 -10.42 -2.39 6.91
N LYS A 75 -10.52 -1.36 6.06
CA LYS A 75 -11.74 -1.03 5.30
C LYS A 75 -12.11 -2.14 4.32
N ALA A 76 -11.15 -2.67 3.56
CA ALA A 76 -11.37 -3.74 2.61
C ALA A 76 -11.89 -5.03 3.28
N ILE A 77 -11.42 -5.34 4.49
CA ILE A 77 -11.91 -6.48 5.27
C ILE A 77 -13.36 -6.31 5.69
N LEU A 78 -13.80 -5.08 6.03
CA LEU A 78 -15.20 -4.82 6.40
C LEU A 78 -16.18 -5.06 5.24
N THR A 79 -15.71 -4.97 4.00
CA THR A 79 -16.51 -5.21 2.78
C THR A 79 -16.14 -6.52 2.07
N ALA A 80 -15.44 -7.43 2.76
CA ALA A 80 -15.04 -8.73 2.18
C ALA A 80 -16.24 -9.49 1.63
N GLY A 81 -16.13 -9.97 0.38
CA GLY A 81 -17.22 -10.64 -0.34
C GLY A 81 -18.14 -9.72 -1.16
N THR A 82 -18.20 -8.41 -0.83
CA THR A 82 -18.91 -7.37 -1.59
C THR A 82 -18.02 -6.13 -1.70
N PRO A 83 -16.83 -6.23 -2.34
CA PRO A 83 -15.79 -5.22 -2.27
C PRO A 83 -16.18 -3.94 -3.02
N GLU A 84 -15.60 -2.82 -2.59
CA GLU A 84 -15.74 -1.50 -3.22
C GLU A 84 -14.86 -1.34 -4.49
N GLY A 85 -13.99 -2.32 -4.75
CA GLY A 85 -13.10 -2.35 -5.91
C GLY A 85 -12.86 -3.75 -6.45
N ASP A 86 -12.01 -3.85 -7.45
CA ASP A 86 -11.72 -5.11 -8.15
C ASP A 86 -10.33 -5.64 -7.79
N VAL A 87 -9.38 -4.74 -7.64
CA VAL A 87 -7.97 -5.02 -7.34
C VAL A 87 -7.54 -4.20 -6.14
N LEU A 88 -6.71 -4.77 -5.28
CA LEU A 88 -6.12 -4.13 -4.12
C LEU A 88 -4.61 -4.04 -4.29
N TRP A 89 -4.04 -2.85 -4.14
CA TRP A 89 -2.60 -2.55 -4.03
C TRP A 89 -2.27 -2.06 -2.63
N GLY A 90 -1.08 -2.40 -2.11
CA GLY A 90 -0.61 -1.91 -0.80
C GLY A 90 -0.83 -2.89 0.35
N LEU A 91 -1.13 -4.15 0.02
CA LEU A 91 -0.99 -5.25 0.98
C LEU A 91 0.47 -5.67 1.03
N ASP A 92 1.08 -5.67 2.20
CA ASP A 92 2.46 -6.09 2.36
C ASP A 92 2.61 -7.34 3.24
N ASN A 93 3.85 -7.85 3.35
CA ASN A 93 4.16 -9.04 4.15
C ASN A 93 3.81 -8.89 5.65
N THR A 94 3.65 -7.67 6.17
CA THR A 94 3.26 -7.42 7.57
C THR A 94 1.76 -7.57 7.81
N LEU A 95 0.95 -7.40 6.75
CA LEU A 95 -0.51 -7.44 6.76
C LEU A 95 -1.10 -8.64 6.02
N LEU A 96 -0.27 -9.41 5.28
CA LEU A 96 -0.70 -10.49 4.41
C LEU A 96 -1.54 -11.55 5.14
N SER A 97 -1.10 -11.99 6.30
CA SER A 97 -1.81 -12.98 7.11
C SER A 97 -3.23 -12.53 7.52
N ARG A 98 -3.37 -11.22 7.80
CA ARG A 98 -4.68 -10.63 8.13
C ARG A 98 -5.64 -10.67 6.95
N ALA A 99 -5.15 -10.35 5.74
CA ALA A 99 -5.93 -10.44 4.51
C ALA A 99 -6.31 -11.89 4.18
N GLN A 100 -5.40 -12.84 4.42
CA GLN A 100 -5.65 -14.27 4.24
C GLN A 100 -6.71 -14.81 5.20
N LYS A 101 -6.63 -14.47 6.50
CA LYS A 101 -7.65 -14.86 7.50
C LYS A 101 -9.04 -14.33 7.16
N ALA A 102 -9.11 -13.12 6.60
CA ALA A 102 -10.37 -12.51 6.15
C ALA A 102 -10.82 -13.02 4.79
N GLU A 103 -10.07 -13.92 4.17
CA GLU A 103 -10.31 -14.40 2.80
C GLU A 103 -10.52 -13.24 1.80
N LEU A 104 -9.79 -12.15 1.98
CA LEU A 104 -9.99 -10.89 1.27
C LEU A 104 -9.75 -11.00 -0.24
N LEU A 105 -8.75 -11.80 -0.62
CA LEU A 105 -8.28 -11.93 -2.01
C LEU A 105 -8.53 -13.33 -2.57
N THR A 106 -8.79 -13.41 -3.87
CA THR A 106 -8.85 -14.68 -4.61
C THR A 106 -7.50 -15.09 -5.18
N SER A 107 -6.66 -14.11 -5.49
CA SER A 107 -5.26 -14.27 -5.92
C SER A 107 -4.48 -13.04 -5.54
N TYR A 108 -3.18 -13.19 -5.34
CA TYR A 108 -2.26 -12.07 -5.13
C TYR A 108 -0.86 -12.44 -5.62
N GLU A 109 -0.11 -11.41 -6.03
CA GLU A 109 1.24 -11.53 -6.55
C GLU A 109 2.11 -10.42 -5.95
N PRO A 110 3.41 -10.64 -5.71
CA PRO A 110 4.30 -9.57 -5.33
C PRO A 110 4.40 -8.56 -6.47
N VAL A 111 4.46 -7.27 -6.12
CA VAL A 111 4.48 -6.20 -7.12
C VAL A 111 5.68 -5.26 -6.97
N ASP A 112 6.15 -5.07 -5.74
CA ASP A 112 7.35 -4.28 -5.45
C ASP A 112 8.02 -4.69 -4.13
N THR A 113 9.18 -4.08 -3.87
CA THR A 113 9.87 -4.14 -2.59
C THR A 113 10.33 -2.74 -2.18
N GLY A 114 10.16 -2.43 -0.89
CA GLY A 114 10.63 -1.20 -0.29
C GLY A 114 11.01 -1.43 1.16
N ASP A 115 12.32 -1.58 1.49
CA ASP A 115 12.72 -1.83 2.86
C ASP A 115 12.44 -0.62 3.76
N ILE A 116 11.78 -0.85 4.90
CA ILE A 116 11.46 0.17 5.90
C ILE A 116 12.71 0.47 6.71
N CYS A 117 13.17 1.71 6.67
CA CYS A 117 14.42 2.14 7.28
C CYS A 117 14.24 3.46 8.02
N VAL A 118 15.14 3.78 8.93
CA VAL A 118 15.25 5.15 9.45
C VAL A 118 16.03 6.01 8.45
N ASN A 119 15.44 7.13 8.06
CA ASN A 119 16.06 8.15 7.24
C ASN A 119 16.44 9.36 8.10
N TYR A 120 17.49 10.11 7.71
CA TYR A 120 17.94 11.28 8.44
C TYR A 120 18.25 12.49 7.55
N ASP A 121 18.09 13.69 8.10
CA ASP A 121 18.43 14.97 7.50
C ASP A 121 19.93 15.24 7.70
N LYS A 122 20.72 15.13 6.62
CA LYS A 122 22.18 15.35 6.64
C LYS A 122 22.56 16.75 7.09
N GLN A 123 21.80 17.77 6.64
CA GLN A 123 22.11 19.15 6.95
C GLN A 123 21.82 19.48 8.42
N TRP A 124 20.73 18.95 8.96
CA TRP A 124 20.37 19.14 10.36
C TRP A 124 21.48 18.64 11.29
N PHE A 125 21.99 17.43 11.06
CA PHE A 125 23.07 16.82 11.84
C PHE A 125 24.39 17.55 11.66
N ALA A 126 24.77 17.85 10.42
CA ALA A 126 26.02 18.57 10.10
C ALA A 126 26.06 19.97 10.73
N SER A 127 24.96 20.73 10.68
CA SER A 127 24.89 22.10 11.21
C SER A 127 25.02 22.18 12.75
N ARG A 128 24.78 21.06 13.44
CA ARG A 128 24.85 20.96 14.92
C ARG A 128 26.09 20.20 15.39
N ASN A 129 26.92 19.73 14.46
CA ASN A 129 28.08 18.90 14.74
C ASN A 129 27.72 17.66 15.60
N ILE A 130 26.56 17.05 15.31
CA ILE A 130 26.09 15.80 15.92
C ILE A 130 26.23 14.72 14.85
N ALA A 131 26.85 13.59 15.20
CA ALA A 131 26.89 12.42 14.33
C ALA A 131 25.47 11.83 14.18
N PRO A 132 25.00 11.46 12.96
CA PRO A 132 23.75 10.73 12.84
C PRO A 132 23.84 9.37 13.53
N PRO A 133 22.70 8.80 13.97
CA PRO A 133 22.69 7.45 14.54
C PRO A 133 23.11 6.41 13.47
N THR A 134 23.64 5.27 13.91
CA THR A 134 24.13 4.20 13.05
C THR A 134 23.41 2.87 13.25
N ALA A 135 22.65 2.73 14.35
CA ALA A 135 21.92 1.54 14.72
C ALA A 135 20.61 1.87 15.45
N LEU A 136 19.76 0.86 15.65
CA LEU A 136 18.49 1.00 16.39
C LEU A 136 18.75 1.44 17.85
N GLU A 137 19.79 0.90 18.48
CA GLU A 137 20.17 1.24 19.85
C GLU A 137 20.43 2.72 20.04
N ASP A 138 21.07 3.34 19.05
CA ASP A 138 21.44 4.77 19.12
C ASP A 138 20.20 5.67 19.25
N LEU A 139 19.07 5.29 18.63
CA LEU A 139 17.83 6.10 18.63
C LEU A 139 17.27 6.33 20.05
N ALA A 140 17.61 5.45 21.00
CA ALA A 140 17.22 5.58 22.41
C ALA A 140 18.23 6.37 23.26
N LEU A 141 19.37 6.77 22.70
CA LEU A 141 20.38 7.55 23.43
C LEU A 141 19.95 8.99 23.66
N PRO A 142 20.34 9.63 24.77
CA PRO A 142 20.01 11.03 25.08
C PRO A 142 20.43 12.03 24.01
N ALA A 143 21.47 11.72 23.21
CA ALA A 143 21.92 12.57 22.10
C ALA A 143 20.87 12.74 21.00
N TYR A 144 19.92 11.80 20.88
CA TYR A 144 18.85 11.81 19.87
C TYR A 144 17.46 12.08 20.47
N LYS A 145 17.42 12.67 21.67
CA LYS A 145 16.17 13.00 22.36
C LYS A 145 15.30 13.95 21.56
N ASN A 146 14.01 13.59 21.38
CA ASN A 146 13.00 14.33 20.62
C ASN A 146 13.36 14.52 19.13
N LEU A 147 14.14 13.61 18.54
CA LEU A 147 14.57 13.74 17.14
C LEU A 147 13.88 12.77 16.19
N LEU A 148 13.26 11.69 16.67
CA LEU A 148 12.67 10.64 15.86
C LEU A 148 11.16 10.81 15.71
N VAL A 149 10.67 10.71 14.48
CA VAL A 149 9.26 10.51 14.17
C VAL A 149 9.04 9.13 13.53
N VAL A 150 8.01 8.44 14.01
CA VAL A 150 7.54 7.14 13.51
C VAL A 150 6.04 7.23 13.21
N GLN A 151 5.48 6.27 12.47
CA GLN A 151 4.04 6.19 12.24
C GLN A 151 3.37 5.28 13.27
N ASP A 152 2.05 5.48 13.47
CA ASP A 152 1.22 4.53 14.21
C ASP A 152 1.21 3.17 13.50
N PRO A 153 1.73 2.09 14.11
CA PRO A 153 1.84 0.78 13.47
C PRO A 153 0.49 0.10 13.22
N VAL A 154 -0.60 0.65 13.73
CA VAL A 154 -1.96 0.13 13.47
C VAL A 154 -2.50 0.66 12.16
N ALA A 155 -2.21 1.91 11.87
CA ALA A 155 -2.72 2.63 10.70
C ALA A 155 -1.79 2.51 9.48
N SER A 156 -0.49 2.47 9.71
CA SER A 156 0.57 2.59 8.71
C SER A 156 1.42 1.33 8.61
N SER A 157 1.64 0.83 7.40
CA SER A 157 2.51 -0.33 7.20
C SER A 157 4.00 -0.02 7.43
N PRO A 158 4.56 1.17 7.06
CA PRO A 158 5.89 1.55 7.51
C PRO A 158 6.05 1.57 9.04
N GLY A 159 5.06 2.08 9.77
CA GLY A 159 5.06 2.04 11.23
C GLY A 159 5.07 0.61 11.77
N LEU A 160 4.25 -0.27 11.18
CA LEU A 160 4.23 -1.69 11.55
C LEU A 160 5.55 -2.38 11.19
N GLY A 161 6.11 -2.12 10.01
CA GLY A 161 7.41 -2.66 9.58
C GLY A 161 8.53 -2.25 10.54
N PHE A 162 8.54 -1.00 11.01
CA PHE A 162 9.52 -0.55 12.01
C PHE A 162 9.33 -1.26 13.35
N LEU A 163 8.09 -1.39 13.85
CA LEU A 163 7.81 -2.17 15.07
C LEU A 163 8.31 -3.61 14.93
N LEU A 164 7.99 -4.29 13.83
CA LEU A 164 8.43 -5.67 13.58
C LEU A 164 9.95 -5.76 13.43
N GLY A 165 10.59 -4.77 12.80
CA GLY A 165 12.06 -4.66 12.76
C GLY A 165 12.69 -4.58 14.13
N THR A 166 12.10 -3.80 15.06
CA THR A 166 12.59 -3.76 16.45
C THR A 166 12.39 -5.09 17.19
N ILE A 167 11.28 -5.79 16.92
CA ILE A 167 11.06 -7.14 17.50
C ILE A 167 12.07 -8.14 16.94
N ALA A 168 12.34 -8.10 15.63
CA ALA A 168 13.35 -8.95 15.00
C ALA A 168 14.74 -8.72 15.56
N HIS A 169 15.10 -7.47 15.85
CA HIS A 169 16.44 -7.08 16.32
C HIS A 169 16.63 -7.37 17.82
N PHE A 170 15.71 -6.94 18.67
CA PHE A 170 15.84 -7.04 20.13
C PHE A 170 15.27 -8.34 20.69
N GLY A 171 14.52 -9.10 19.90
CA GLY A 171 13.83 -10.32 20.33
C GLY A 171 12.52 -10.05 21.08
N VAL A 172 11.69 -11.09 21.15
CA VAL A 172 10.33 -11.04 21.72
C VAL A 172 10.29 -10.64 23.20
N ASP A 173 11.37 -10.80 23.93
CA ASP A 173 11.44 -10.50 25.37
C ASP A 173 11.96 -9.09 25.68
N ASN A 174 12.58 -8.38 24.72
CA ASN A 174 13.27 -7.12 24.98
C ASN A 174 12.75 -5.91 24.19
N TRP A 175 12.05 -6.11 23.10
CA TRP A 175 11.56 -5.01 22.24
C TRP A 175 10.69 -4.00 23.00
N GLN A 176 9.92 -4.43 24.02
CA GLN A 176 9.10 -3.53 24.83
C GLN A 176 9.98 -2.57 25.65
N ASN A 177 11.12 -3.04 26.17
CA ASN A 177 12.04 -2.17 26.89
C ASN A 177 12.67 -1.13 25.98
N TYR A 178 13.00 -1.50 24.74
CA TYR A 178 13.47 -0.56 23.74
C TYR A 178 12.41 0.53 23.44
N TRP A 179 11.14 0.17 23.26
CA TRP A 179 10.07 1.13 23.01
C TRP A 179 9.77 2.03 24.22
N LYS A 180 9.91 1.53 25.46
CA LYS A 180 9.88 2.37 26.65
C LYS A 180 11.01 3.41 26.62
N SER A 181 12.22 3.00 26.25
CA SER A 181 13.34 3.92 26.09
C SER A 181 13.12 4.94 24.98
N LEU A 182 12.52 4.55 23.85
CA LEU A 182 12.13 5.50 22.79
C LEU A 182 11.07 6.50 23.27
N LYS A 183 10.07 6.06 24.07
CA LYS A 183 9.08 6.94 24.68
C LYS A 183 9.73 7.96 25.62
N GLU A 184 10.60 7.51 26.52
CA GLU A 184 11.35 8.37 27.43
C GLU A 184 12.29 9.33 26.67
N ASN A 185 12.78 8.88 25.52
CA ASN A 185 13.59 9.69 24.59
C ASN A 185 12.74 10.62 23.71
N GLY A 186 11.41 10.62 23.87
CA GLY A 186 10.51 11.57 23.21
C GLY A 186 10.26 11.26 21.72
N VAL A 187 10.14 9.99 21.37
CA VAL A 187 9.69 9.59 20.01
C VAL A 187 8.32 10.21 19.71
N HIS A 188 8.20 10.81 18.52
CA HIS A 188 6.93 11.35 18.04
C HIS A 188 6.23 10.28 17.17
N VAL A 189 4.92 10.11 17.39
CA VAL A 189 4.10 9.19 16.61
C VAL A 189 3.14 10.00 15.73
N SER A 190 3.31 9.88 14.43
CA SER A 190 2.41 10.47 13.41
C SER A 190 1.32 9.47 13.01
N PRO A 191 0.15 9.95 12.56
CA PRO A 191 -0.97 9.08 12.23
C PRO A 191 -0.70 8.18 11.00
N ASP A 192 0.12 8.65 10.06
CA ASP A 192 0.39 8.00 8.79
C ASP A 192 1.77 8.39 8.21
N TRP A 193 2.17 7.72 7.12
CA TRP A 193 3.45 7.99 6.47
C TRP A 193 3.52 9.39 5.86
N THR A 194 2.44 9.85 5.22
CA THR A 194 2.41 11.17 4.58
C THR A 194 2.66 12.27 5.60
N SER A 195 1.97 12.23 6.76
CA SER A 195 2.19 13.19 7.85
C SER A 195 3.61 13.13 8.39
N ALA A 196 4.13 11.92 8.66
CA ALA A 196 5.48 11.74 9.18
C ALA A 196 6.56 12.27 8.22
N TYR A 197 6.47 11.91 6.93
CA TYR A 197 7.51 12.20 5.96
C TYR A 197 7.42 13.62 5.39
N THR A 198 6.22 14.10 5.05
CA THR A 198 6.04 15.37 4.34
C THR A 198 5.81 16.57 5.26
N ILE A 199 5.36 16.34 6.51
CA ILE A 199 5.05 17.41 7.47
C ILE A 199 6.05 17.43 8.62
N ASP A 200 6.27 16.28 9.27
CA ASP A 200 7.03 16.21 10.52
C ASP A 200 8.55 16.11 10.32
N PHE A 201 9.00 15.47 9.25
CA PHE A 201 10.41 15.29 8.92
C PHE A 201 11.03 16.58 8.35
N SER A 202 12.22 16.93 8.83
CA SER A 202 12.93 18.17 8.40
C SER A 202 13.69 17.99 7.08
N GLY A 203 14.05 16.77 6.71
CA GLY A 203 14.86 16.48 5.53
C GLY A 203 14.10 16.44 4.21
N SER A 204 12.76 16.39 4.26
CA SER A 204 11.88 16.51 3.10
C SER A 204 11.56 17.98 2.81
N SER A 205 10.74 18.23 1.79
CA SER A 205 10.25 19.59 1.46
C SER A 205 9.42 20.24 2.56
N GLY A 206 8.96 19.49 3.56
CA GLY A 206 7.98 19.91 4.58
C GLY A 206 8.51 20.87 5.65
N LYS A 207 9.81 21.06 5.78
CA LYS A 207 10.41 21.90 6.85
C LYS A 207 9.99 21.47 8.25
N GLY A 208 9.79 20.17 8.43
CA GLY A 208 9.36 19.59 9.68
C GLY A 208 10.40 19.75 10.80
N LYS A 209 10.03 19.26 11.97
CA LYS A 209 10.80 19.45 13.21
C LYS A 209 11.78 18.32 13.49
N TYR A 210 11.49 17.10 13.00
CA TYR A 210 12.22 15.89 13.37
C TYR A 210 13.26 15.53 12.31
N PRO A 211 14.55 15.43 12.64
CA PRO A 211 15.60 15.09 11.67
C PRO A 211 15.77 13.60 11.41
N LEU A 212 15.01 12.76 12.09
CA LEU A 212 14.95 11.30 11.91
C LEU A 212 13.51 10.88 11.65
N VAL A 213 13.30 10.07 10.62
CA VAL A 213 11.98 9.55 10.25
C VAL A 213 12.05 8.08 9.84
N VAL A 214 11.06 7.30 10.22
CA VAL A 214 10.83 5.98 9.63
C VAL A 214 10.24 6.17 8.23
N SER A 215 10.92 5.66 7.21
CA SER A 215 10.51 5.71 5.82
C SER A 215 11.14 4.56 5.04
N TYR A 216 11.41 4.73 3.76
CA TYR A 216 11.97 3.68 2.91
C TYR A 216 13.44 3.89 2.63
N GLY A 217 14.18 2.78 2.43
CA GLY A 217 15.55 2.84 1.92
C GLY A 217 15.64 3.51 0.55
N SER A 218 14.55 3.50 -0.19
CA SER A 218 14.40 4.10 -1.51
C SER A 218 13.84 5.53 -1.52
N SER A 219 13.66 6.18 -0.37
CA SER A 219 13.16 7.56 -0.30
C SER A 219 14.14 8.65 -0.82
N PRO A 220 15.47 8.56 -0.65
CA PRO A 220 16.37 9.66 -1.02
C PRO A 220 16.30 10.17 -2.46
N PRO A 221 16.06 9.36 -3.50
CA PRO A 221 15.87 9.86 -4.87
C PRO A 221 14.73 10.86 -5.01
N ALA A 222 13.66 10.75 -4.22
CA ALA A 222 12.52 11.67 -4.27
C ALA A 222 12.94 13.10 -3.95
N GLU A 223 13.85 13.28 -3.01
CA GLU A 223 14.32 14.61 -2.59
C GLU A 223 15.12 15.32 -3.69
N VAL A 224 15.76 14.56 -4.58
CA VAL A 224 16.45 15.12 -5.75
C VAL A 224 15.44 15.44 -6.87
N LEU A 225 14.51 14.51 -7.11
CA LEU A 225 13.53 14.65 -8.18
C LEU A 225 12.58 15.83 -7.96
N TYR A 226 12.13 16.04 -6.71
CA TYR A 226 11.16 17.06 -6.34
C TYR A 226 11.78 18.31 -5.71
N ALA A 227 13.11 18.47 -5.78
CA ALA A 227 13.76 19.65 -5.26
C ALA A 227 13.28 20.94 -5.98
N GLU A 228 12.92 21.97 -5.24
CA GLU A 228 12.52 23.29 -5.78
C GLU A 228 13.61 23.87 -6.73
N LYS A 229 14.87 23.61 -6.41
CA LYS A 229 16.02 23.96 -7.23
C LYS A 229 16.82 22.69 -7.52
N PRO A 230 17.37 22.53 -8.74
CA PRO A 230 18.18 21.36 -9.08
C PRO A 230 19.30 21.12 -8.06
N ILE A 231 19.38 19.90 -7.56
CA ILE A 231 20.43 19.40 -6.67
C ILE A 231 20.99 18.08 -7.20
N ASP A 232 22.27 17.84 -7.01
CA ASP A 232 22.94 16.63 -7.51
C ASP A 232 22.97 15.49 -6.49
N THR A 233 22.63 15.77 -5.24
CA THR A 233 22.64 14.78 -4.14
C THR A 233 21.48 15.02 -3.19
N PRO A 234 20.85 13.94 -2.68
CA PRO A 234 19.75 14.08 -1.74
C PRO A 234 20.22 14.72 -0.43
N PRO A 235 19.41 15.59 0.19
CA PRO A 235 19.66 16.13 1.52
C PRO A 235 19.51 15.09 2.63
N THR A 236 18.90 13.96 2.31
CA THR A 236 18.64 12.84 3.22
C THR A 236 19.57 11.67 3.01
N ALA A 237 19.66 10.77 3.99
CA ALA A 237 20.32 9.48 3.85
C ALA A 237 19.65 8.43 4.74
N VAL A 238 20.03 7.18 4.58
CA VAL A 238 19.42 5.99 5.19
C VAL A 238 20.37 5.36 6.21
N ILE A 239 19.84 4.89 7.32
CA ILE A 239 20.57 4.09 8.31
C ILE A 239 20.27 2.61 7.99
N GLU A 240 21.12 1.98 7.19
CA GLU A 240 20.89 0.64 6.62
C GLU A 240 20.67 -0.46 7.66
N SER A 241 21.31 -0.36 8.83
CA SER A 241 21.18 -1.34 9.91
C SER A 241 19.79 -1.38 10.57
N THR A 242 18.97 -0.35 10.31
CA THR A 242 17.61 -0.26 10.85
C THR A 242 16.54 -0.83 9.90
N CYS A 243 16.94 -1.28 8.71
CA CYS A 243 16.02 -1.65 7.67
C CYS A 243 15.33 -2.98 7.91
N PHE A 244 14.01 -3.01 7.77
CA PHE A 244 13.17 -4.21 7.78
C PHE A 244 12.64 -4.49 6.38
N ARG A 245 12.68 -5.75 5.93
CA ARG A 245 12.22 -6.15 4.60
C ARG A 245 10.72 -5.96 4.45
N GLN A 246 10.31 -5.16 3.46
CA GLN A 246 8.95 -5.08 2.99
C GLN A 246 8.85 -5.59 1.55
N THR A 247 7.81 -6.39 1.30
CA THR A 247 7.36 -6.78 -0.04
C THR A 247 5.88 -6.46 -0.15
N GLU A 248 5.49 -5.69 -1.14
CA GLU A 248 4.09 -5.38 -1.40
C GLU A 248 3.49 -6.35 -2.41
N TYR A 249 2.19 -6.55 -2.28
CA TYR A 249 1.39 -7.43 -3.11
C TYR A 249 0.22 -6.67 -3.73
N VAL A 250 -0.10 -7.05 -4.94
CA VAL A 250 -1.34 -6.67 -5.61
C VAL A 250 -2.22 -7.90 -5.72
N GLY A 251 -3.54 -7.78 -5.52
CA GLY A 251 -4.42 -8.93 -5.54
C GLY A 251 -5.84 -8.63 -6.00
N ALA A 252 -6.53 -9.66 -6.53
CA ALA A 252 -7.92 -9.58 -6.92
C ALA A 252 -8.82 -9.74 -5.70
N LEU A 253 -9.70 -8.77 -5.46
CA LEU A 253 -10.63 -8.80 -4.33
C LEU A 253 -11.69 -9.89 -4.51
N ARG A 254 -11.93 -10.67 -3.43
CA ARG A 254 -12.99 -11.68 -3.42
C ARG A 254 -14.35 -10.99 -3.55
N GLY A 255 -15.18 -11.47 -4.48
CA GLY A 255 -16.49 -10.89 -4.76
C GLY A 255 -16.47 -9.77 -5.81
N THR A 256 -15.32 -9.47 -6.43
CA THR A 256 -15.26 -8.55 -7.59
C THR A 256 -16.26 -8.96 -8.67
N ARG A 257 -16.89 -7.97 -9.29
CA ARG A 257 -17.79 -8.17 -10.43
C ARG A 257 -17.04 -8.30 -11.76
N ASN A 258 -15.74 -7.99 -11.75
CA ASN A 258 -14.88 -7.91 -12.92
C ASN A 258 -13.64 -8.84 -12.82
N PRO A 259 -13.78 -10.15 -12.49
CA PRO A 259 -12.63 -11.01 -12.18
C PRO A 259 -11.63 -11.12 -13.35
N LYS A 260 -12.13 -11.09 -14.60
CA LYS A 260 -11.26 -11.14 -15.78
C LYS A 260 -10.43 -9.86 -15.93
N LEU A 261 -11.05 -8.69 -15.78
CA LEU A 261 -10.34 -7.41 -15.83
C LEU A 261 -9.38 -7.24 -14.65
N ALA A 262 -9.76 -7.70 -13.45
CA ALA A 262 -8.88 -7.71 -12.29
C ALA A 262 -7.60 -8.52 -12.56
N ALA A 263 -7.72 -9.74 -13.11
CA ALA A 263 -6.57 -10.56 -13.49
C ALA A 263 -5.70 -9.90 -14.58
N GLN A 264 -6.33 -9.26 -15.57
CA GLN A 264 -5.62 -8.53 -16.62
C GLN A 264 -4.87 -7.32 -16.05
N LEU A 265 -5.48 -6.57 -15.10
CA LEU A 265 -4.83 -5.44 -14.45
C LEU A 265 -3.64 -5.91 -13.61
N ILE A 266 -3.77 -6.97 -12.81
CA ILE A 266 -2.65 -7.53 -12.05
C ILE A 266 -1.48 -7.91 -12.97
N SER A 267 -1.77 -8.58 -14.09
CA SER A 267 -0.74 -8.91 -15.08
C SER A 267 -0.07 -7.66 -15.65
N TYR A 268 -0.85 -6.62 -15.98
CA TYR A 268 -0.34 -5.34 -16.48
C TYR A 268 0.58 -4.63 -15.47
N LEU A 269 0.21 -4.65 -14.18
CA LEU A 269 1.00 -4.04 -13.10
C LEU A 269 2.35 -4.75 -12.87
N GLN A 270 2.51 -5.98 -13.38
CA GLN A 270 3.75 -6.75 -13.34
C GLN A 270 4.57 -6.65 -14.64
N ASP A 271 4.01 -6.08 -15.70
CA ASP A 271 4.71 -5.93 -16.98
C ASP A 271 5.80 -4.87 -16.91
N VAL A 272 6.84 -5.03 -17.74
CA VAL A 272 8.03 -4.17 -17.75
C VAL A 272 7.69 -2.68 -17.79
N PRO A 273 6.79 -2.17 -18.68
CA PRO A 273 6.54 -0.72 -18.75
C PRO A 273 5.99 -0.13 -17.44
N PHE A 274 5.09 -0.84 -16.76
CA PHE A 274 4.58 -0.37 -15.47
C PHE A 274 5.66 -0.45 -14.39
N GLN A 275 6.37 -1.56 -14.33
CA GLN A 275 7.43 -1.80 -13.36
C GLN A 275 8.60 -0.80 -13.49
N GLU A 276 8.95 -0.36 -14.72
CA GLU A 276 9.94 0.68 -14.95
C GLU A 276 9.50 2.08 -14.53
N SER A 277 8.19 2.33 -14.44
CA SER A 277 7.66 3.62 -13.97
C SER A 277 7.75 3.79 -12.46
N MET A 278 7.69 2.70 -11.69
CA MET A 278 7.57 2.72 -10.22
C MET A 278 8.75 3.38 -9.49
N PRO A 279 10.02 3.19 -9.89
CA PRO A 279 11.15 3.77 -9.16
C PRO A 279 11.12 5.30 -9.04
N LEU A 280 10.54 6.03 -9.99
CA LEU A 280 10.45 7.50 -9.96
C LEU A 280 9.03 8.04 -9.72
N SER A 281 8.02 7.18 -9.60
CA SER A 281 6.66 7.61 -9.27
C SER A 281 6.20 7.14 -7.90
N LEU A 282 6.60 5.93 -7.49
CA LEU A 282 6.24 5.32 -6.21
C LEU A 282 7.46 5.13 -5.29
N PHE A 283 8.68 5.31 -5.80
CA PHE A 283 9.94 5.15 -5.08
C PHE A 283 10.10 3.77 -4.43
N VAL A 284 9.75 2.73 -5.16
CA VAL A 284 9.90 1.32 -4.78
C VAL A 284 10.71 0.55 -5.81
N PHE A 285 11.29 -0.57 -5.41
CA PHE A 285 12.03 -1.45 -6.34
C PHE A 285 11.06 -2.40 -7.05
N PRO A 286 11.10 -2.48 -8.40
CA PRO A 286 10.29 -3.42 -9.15
C PRO A 286 10.66 -4.88 -8.82
N VAL A 287 9.66 -5.77 -8.79
CA VAL A 287 9.90 -7.23 -8.69
C VAL A 287 10.28 -7.85 -10.02
N ASN A 288 9.88 -7.23 -11.13
CA ASN A 288 10.22 -7.70 -12.47
C ASN A 288 11.71 -7.43 -12.75
N LYS A 289 12.50 -8.50 -12.77
CA LYS A 289 13.95 -8.43 -12.99
C LYS A 289 14.38 -7.87 -14.34
N LYS A 290 13.45 -7.75 -15.30
CA LYS A 290 13.71 -7.18 -16.63
C LYS A 290 13.49 -5.66 -16.66
N ALA A 291 12.84 -5.10 -15.64
CA ALA A 291 12.63 -3.66 -15.54
C ALA A 291 13.95 -2.95 -15.27
N ALA A 292 14.28 -1.95 -16.10
CA ALA A 292 15.45 -1.12 -15.90
C ALA A 292 15.24 -0.12 -14.77
N LEU A 293 16.27 0.11 -13.97
CA LEU A 293 16.24 1.14 -12.92
C LEU A 293 16.82 2.45 -13.49
N PRO A 294 16.16 3.60 -13.27
CA PRO A 294 16.69 4.91 -13.63
C PRO A 294 18.00 5.21 -12.89
N ASP A 295 18.91 5.96 -13.51
CA ASP A 295 20.22 6.33 -12.92
C ASP A 295 20.08 7.02 -11.55
N LEU A 296 19.11 7.91 -11.41
CA LEU A 296 18.82 8.60 -10.15
C LEU A 296 18.50 7.60 -9.03
N PHE A 297 17.64 6.61 -9.34
CA PHE A 297 17.23 5.60 -8.39
C PHE A 297 18.38 4.66 -8.04
N THR A 298 19.12 4.19 -9.06
CA THR A 298 20.29 3.32 -8.88
C THR A 298 21.37 3.99 -8.02
N LYS A 299 21.54 5.32 -8.16
CA LYS A 299 22.57 6.07 -7.45
C LYS A 299 22.24 6.31 -5.98
N PHE A 300 20.97 6.51 -5.62
CA PHE A 300 20.60 7.02 -4.32
C PHE A 300 19.60 6.17 -3.52
N ALA A 301 18.89 5.25 -4.16
CA ALA A 301 18.04 4.31 -3.45
C ALA A 301 18.90 3.21 -2.78
N VAL A 302 18.58 2.90 -1.54
CA VAL A 302 19.28 1.89 -0.76
C VAL A 302 18.44 0.61 -0.70
N ALA A 303 19.04 -0.49 -1.14
CA ALA A 303 18.51 -1.84 -0.97
C ALA A 303 19.48 -2.63 -0.06
N PRO A 304 19.23 -2.73 1.24
CA PRO A 304 20.10 -3.42 2.18
C PRO A 304 20.30 -4.90 1.79
N LYS A 305 21.53 -5.39 1.92
CA LYS A 305 21.84 -6.80 1.61
C LYS A 305 21.24 -7.76 2.64
N ASN A 306 21.21 -7.34 3.89
CA ASN A 306 20.75 -8.15 5.02
C ASN A 306 19.77 -7.35 5.90
N PRO A 307 18.58 -7.02 5.40
CA PRO A 307 17.58 -6.33 6.20
C PRO A 307 17.03 -7.25 7.29
N LEU A 308 16.50 -6.67 8.34
CA LEU A 308 15.78 -7.40 9.38
C LEU A 308 14.54 -8.07 8.76
N THR A 309 14.21 -9.25 9.24
CA THR A 309 13.02 -10.02 8.82
C THR A 309 12.41 -10.72 10.00
N LEU A 310 11.11 -11.02 9.92
CA LEU A 310 10.41 -11.95 10.82
C LEU A 310 9.72 -13.02 9.99
N ASP A 311 9.59 -14.21 10.57
CA ASP A 311 8.82 -15.28 9.96
C ASP A 311 7.36 -14.86 9.82
N PRO A 312 6.73 -14.99 8.64
CA PRO A 312 5.31 -14.64 8.43
C PRO A 312 4.37 -15.35 9.41
N THR A 313 4.70 -16.57 9.84
CA THR A 313 3.92 -17.34 10.83
C THR A 313 3.98 -16.69 12.21
N ASP A 314 5.14 -16.14 12.60
CA ASP A 314 5.29 -15.41 13.85
C ASP A 314 4.52 -14.08 13.82
N ILE A 315 4.56 -13.37 12.68
CA ILE A 315 3.75 -12.16 12.47
C ILE A 315 2.27 -12.50 12.60
N GLU A 316 1.81 -13.55 11.91
CA GLU A 316 0.42 -13.99 11.95
C GLU A 316 -0.06 -14.28 13.37
N LYS A 317 0.73 -14.99 14.13
CA LYS A 317 0.39 -15.44 15.48
C LYS A 317 0.37 -14.31 16.50
N ASN A 318 1.31 -13.35 16.39
CA ASN A 318 1.62 -12.44 17.50
C ASN A 318 1.30 -10.97 17.19
N ARG A 319 1.05 -10.57 15.93
CA ARG A 319 0.88 -9.17 15.52
C ARG A 319 -0.09 -8.39 16.39
N ASP A 320 -1.27 -8.93 16.65
CA ASP A 320 -2.31 -8.22 17.42
C ASP A 320 -1.89 -8.03 18.90
N ALA A 321 -1.20 -9.03 19.48
CA ALA A 321 -0.64 -8.92 20.82
C ALA A 321 0.48 -7.89 20.88
N TRP A 322 1.37 -7.87 19.88
CA TRP A 322 2.45 -6.86 19.78
C TRP A 322 1.90 -5.45 19.63
N LEU A 323 0.90 -5.25 18.79
CA LEU A 323 0.24 -3.95 18.62
C LEU A 323 -0.46 -3.47 19.91
N ASN A 324 -1.11 -4.36 20.65
CA ASN A 324 -1.72 -4.01 21.93
C ASN A 324 -0.66 -3.62 22.96
N SER A 325 0.41 -4.41 23.10
CA SER A 325 1.54 -4.09 23.99
C SER A 325 2.23 -2.77 23.61
N TRP A 326 2.40 -2.50 22.30
CA TRP A 326 2.95 -1.24 21.84
C TRP A 326 2.07 -0.05 22.25
N ARG A 327 0.74 -0.17 22.09
CA ARG A 327 -0.20 0.88 22.52
C ARG A 327 -0.12 1.16 24.02
N GLU A 328 -0.07 0.11 24.85
CA GLU A 328 0.09 0.26 26.30
C GLU A 328 1.40 0.97 26.69
N ILE A 329 2.46 0.81 25.90
CA ILE A 329 3.74 1.49 26.13
C ILE A 329 3.67 2.94 25.68
N ILE A 330 3.15 3.21 24.51
CA ILE A 330 3.25 4.54 23.86
C ILE A 330 2.15 5.49 24.30
N LEU A 331 0.93 5.02 24.45
CA LEU A 331 -0.22 5.83 24.85
C LEU A 331 -0.38 5.87 26.36
#